data_e5adc69eaeedb27fb14beb49285f7e1c
#
_entry.id   e5adc69eaeedb27fb14beb49285f7e1c
#
_cell.length_a   1.000
_cell.length_b   1.000
_cell.length_c   1.000
_cell.angle_alpha   90.00
_cell.angle_beta   90.00
_cell.angle_gamma   90.00
#
_symmetry.space_group_name_H-M   'P 1'
#
loop_
_entity.id
_entity.type
_entity.pdbx_description
1 polymer ?
#
loop_
_entity_poly.entity_id
_entity_poly.type
_entity_poly.pdbx_seq_one_letter_code
_entity_poly.pdbx_strand_id
1 'polypeptide(L)'
;MKLHHTKSSFRKQCMSDKVFDVVNVTLMVVLAAIFLWPLIFVLSASFSDPAAVTLGKVWLFPKGFTLEGYKAIFEYKNIWIGYKNTLIYTVLGTCINLVMTICAAYPLSRKDFRPGKLLSRMFMFTMFFSGGLIPSYMVVVNLGIYDTIWAMVLPSAVHFLYIIIMRTYFQTNIPQALFCL
;
A
#
# COMPACT_ATOMS: atom_id res chain seq x y z
N MET A 1 26.10 26.58 -10.59
CA MET A 1 25.67 25.23 -10.27
C MET A 1 26.06 24.33 -11.45
N LYS A 2 27.25 23.68 -11.38
CA LYS A 2 27.80 22.85 -12.47
C LYS A 2 27.22 21.46 -12.38
N LEU A 3 26.41 21.09 -13.38
CA LEU A 3 25.92 19.74 -13.56
C LEU A 3 27.10 18.84 -13.92
N HIS A 4 27.51 17.99 -12.99
CA HIS A 4 28.46 16.91 -13.23
C HIS A 4 27.76 15.86 -14.12
N HIS A 5 28.02 15.93 -15.41
CA HIS A 5 27.76 14.84 -16.33
C HIS A 5 28.64 13.65 -15.91
N THR A 6 28.09 12.71 -15.21
CA THR A 6 28.74 11.43 -14.94
C THR A 6 28.84 10.67 -16.25
N LYS A 7 29.99 10.76 -16.93
CA LYS A 7 30.34 9.90 -18.06
C LYS A 7 30.25 8.45 -17.55
N SER A 8 29.30 7.69 -18.05
CA SER A 8 29.25 6.24 -17.93
C SER A 8 30.54 5.67 -18.46
N SER A 9 31.48 5.35 -17.56
CA SER A 9 32.69 4.63 -17.87
C SER A 9 32.29 3.23 -18.34
N PHE A 10 32.49 2.94 -19.62
CA PHE A 10 32.42 1.59 -20.18
C PHE A 10 33.55 0.76 -19.53
N ARG A 11 33.34 0.31 -18.31
CA ARG A 11 34.20 -0.65 -17.64
C ARG A 11 34.13 -1.93 -18.47
N LYS A 12 35.28 -2.39 -19.00
CA LYS A 12 35.38 -3.72 -19.63
C LYS A 12 34.86 -4.74 -18.61
N GLN A 13 33.65 -5.22 -18.81
CA GLN A 13 33.05 -6.22 -17.93
C GLN A 13 33.89 -7.48 -18.01
N CYS A 14 34.33 -7.97 -16.87
CA CYS A 14 34.98 -9.26 -16.75
C CYS A 14 34.03 -10.38 -17.22
N MET A 15 34.55 -11.48 -17.75
CA MET A 15 33.74 -12.63 -18.19
C MET A 15 32.78 -13.10 -17.08
N SER A 16 33.23 -13.04 -15.83
CA SER A 16 32.44 -13.38 -14.65
C SER A 16 31.23 -12.46 -14.48
N ASP A 17 31.38 -11.13 -14.73
CA ASP A 17 30.28 -10.17 -14.63
C ASP A 17 29.21 -10.42 -15.69
N LYS A 18 29.64 -10.78 -16.91
CA LYS A 18 28.68 -11.12 -18.00
C LYS A 18 27.89 -12.38 -17.69
N VAL A 19 28.55 -13.41 -17.14
CA VAL A 19 27.85 -14.64 -16.75
C VAL A 19 26.86 -14.35 -15.64
N PHE A 20 27.24 -13.56 -14.64
CA PHE A 20 26.34 -13.13 -13.56
C PHE A 20 25.13 -12.35 -14.10
N ASP A 21 25.35 -11.38 -14.99
CA ASP A 21 24.29 -10.58 -15.58
C ASP A 21 23.32 -11.47 -16.38
N VAL A 22 23.83 -12.40 -17.19
CA VAL A 22 22.98 -13.31 -17.96
C VAL A 22 22.14 -14.21 -17.05
N VAL A 23 22.74 -14.80 -16.02
CA VAL A 23 22.04 -15.64 -15.06
C VAL A 23 20.97 -14.82 -14.31
N ASN A 24 21.32 -13.63 -13.85
CA ASN A 24 20.40 -12.76 -13.12
C ASN A 24 19.23 -12.31 -14.01
N VAL A 25 19.49 -11.86 -15.24
CA VAL A 25 18.43 -11.47 -16.19
C VAL A 25 17.56 -12.67 -16.53
N THR A 26 18.13 -13.86 -16.78
CA THR A 26 17.35 -15.07 -17.06
C THR A 26 16.45 -15.43 -15.89
N LEU A 27 16.99 -15.39 -14.65
CA LEU A 27 16.21 -15.63 -13.44
C LEU A 27 15.04 -14.64 -13.30
N MET A 28 15.31 -13.34 -13.51
CA MET A 28 14.29 -12.29 -13.45
C MET A 28 13.20 -12.47 -14.52
N VAL A 29 13.57 -12.84 -15.73
CA VAL A 29 12.61 -13.11 -16.82
C VAL A 29 11.74 -14.32 -16.50
N VAL A 30 12.34 -15.40 -15.98
CA VAL A 30 11.58 -16.59 -15.56
C VAL A 30 10.60 -16.27 -14.44
N LEU A 31 11.05 -15.56 -13.41
CA LEU A 31 10.17 -15.11 -12.32
C LEU A 31 9.06 -14.22 -12.83
N ALA A 32 9.38 -13.24 -13.69
CA ALA A 32 8.37 -12.38 -14.30
C ALA A 32 7.33 -13.18 -15.11
N ALA A 33 7.76 -14.18 -15.88
CA ALA A 33 6.85 -15.04 -16.64
C ALA A 33 5.93 -15.85 -15.71
N ILE A 34 6.45 -16.39 -14.61
CA ILE A 34 5.66 -17.12 -13.62
C ILE A 34 4.60 -16.20 -12.97
N PHE A 35 4.95 -14.96 -12.62
CA PHE A 35 4.01 -14.02 -12.01
C PHE A 35 3.00 -13.44 -13.03
N LEU A 36 3.40 -13.28 -14.29
CA LEU A 36 2.51 -12.81 -15.35
C LEU A 36 1.51 -13.86 -15.80
N TRP A 37 1.84 -15.14 -15.68
CA TRP A 37 0.98 -16.23 -16.10
C TRP A 37 -0.46 -16.15 -15.57
N PRO A 38 -0.69 -16.07 -14.23
CA PRO A 38 -2.05 -15.97 -13.69
C PRO A 38 -2.77 -14.70 -14.14
N LEU A 39 -2.05 -13.59 -14.35
CA LEU A 39 -2.66 -12.34 -14.83
C LEU A 39 -3.15 -12.47 -16.27
N ILE A 40 -2.34 -13.08 -17.15
CA ILE A 40 -2.72 -13.36 -18.54
C ILE A 40 -3.91 -14.33 -18.58
N PHE A 41 -3.90 -15.36 -17.75
CA PHE A 41 -5.01 -16.29 -17.64
C PHE A 41 -6.31 -15.59 -17.23
N VAL A 42 -6.30 -14.77 -16.19
CA VAL A 42 -7.49 -14.01 -15.74
C VAL A 42 -7.98 -13.07 -16.84
N LEU A 43 -7.06 -12.38 -17.52
CA LEU A 43 -7.40 -11.50 -18.63
C LEU A 43 -8.07 -12.28 -19.78
N SER A 44 -7.49 -13.41 -20.16
CA SER A 44 -8.06 -14.26 -21.21
C SER A 44 -9.42 -14.87 -20.82
N ALA A 45 -9.56 -15.29 -19.56
CA ALA A 45 -10.80 -15.80 -19.02
C ALA A 45 -11.91 -14.74 -18.97
N SER A 46 -11.56 -13.46 -18.67
CA SER A 46 -12.54 -12.37 -18.59
C SER A 46 -13.23 -12.06 -19.93
N PHE A 47 -12.58 -12.38 -21.06
CA PHE A 47 -13.13 -12.22 -22.40
C PHE A 47 -13.61 -13.52 -23.04
N SER A 48 -13.62 -14.62 -22.29
CA SER A 48 -14.02 -15.94 -22.78
C SER A 48 -15.44 -16.30 -22.36
N ASP A 49 -16.04 -17.22 -23.12
CA ASP A 49 -17.31 -17.82 -22.75
C ASP A 49 -17.22 -18.50 -21.37
N PRO A 50 -18.13 -18.19 -20.41
CA PRO A 50 -18.14 -18.80 -19.08
C PRO A 50 -18.13 -20.33 -19.09
N ALA A 51 -18.80 -20.97 -20.06
CA ALA A 51 -18.79 -22.42 -20.21
C ALA A 51 -17.41 -22.95 -20.61
N ALA A 52 -16.67 -22.23 -21.45
CA ALA A 52 -15.32 -22.61 -21.85
C ALA A 52 -14.30 -22.44 -20.69
N VAL A 53 -14.51 -21.43 -19.82
CA VAL A 53 -13.68 -21.22 -18.63
C VAL A 53 -13.91 -22.33 -17.61
N THR A 54 -15.16 -22.68 -17.29
CA THR A 54 -15.49 -23.76 -16.33
C THR A 54 -15.02 -25.13 -16.79
N LEU A 55 -15.01 -25.37 -18.10
CA LEU A 55 -14.46 -26.60 -18.69
C LEU A 55 -12.92 -26.62 -18.77
N GLY A 56 -12.24 -25.59 -18.32
CA GLY A 56 -10.77 -25.50 -18.35
C GLY A 56 -10.18 -25.41 -19.78
N LYS A 57 -10.97 -25.01 -20.78
CA LYS A 57 -10.55 -24.94 -22.20
C LYS A 57 -9.79 -23.64 -22.53
N VAL A 58 -9.83 -22.66 -21.64
CA VAL A 58 -9.13 -21.36 -21.78
C VAL A 58 -7.75 -21.48 -21.15
N TRP A 59 -6.73 -21.06 -21.88
CA TRP A 59 -5.34 -21.08 -21.42
C TRP A 59 -4.72 -19.68 -21.53
N LEU A 60 -4.11 -19.35 -22.65
CA LEU A 60 -3.45 -18.07 -22.94
C LEU A 60 -4.32 -17.14 -23.80
N PHE A 61 -5.19 -17.73 -24.63
CA PHE A 61 -6.03 -16.98 -25.55
C PHE A 61 -7.50 -17.19 -25.23
N PRO A 62 -8.33 -16.14 -25.35
CA PRO A 62 -9.76 -16.25 -25.13
C PRO A 62 -10.41 -17.21 -26.13
N LYS A 63 -11.34 -18.04 -25.66
CA LYS A 63 -12.17 -18.92 -26.48
C LYS A 63 -13.62 -18.50 -26.39
N GLY A 64 -14.23 -18.22 -27.56
CA GLY A 64 -15.60 -17.72 -27.62
C GLY A 64 -15.66 -16.31 -27.02
N PHE A 65 -15.12 -15.29 -27.73
CA PHE A 65 -15.08 -13.91 -27.23
C PHE A 65 -16.49 -13.43 -26.86
N THR A 66 -16.68 -13.10 -25.59
CA THR A 66 -17.93 -12.59 -25.04
C THR A 66 -17.69 -11.59 -23.92
N LEU A 67 -18.59 -10.65 -23.76
CA LEU A 67 -18.61 -9.68 -22.65
C LEU A 67 -19.68 -10.02 -21.61
N GLU A 68 -20.23 -11.22 -21.66
CA GLU A 68 -21.32 -11.65 -20.79
C GLU A 68 -20.92 -11.64 -19.32
N GLY A 69 -19.66 -12.02 -19.00
CA GLY A 69 -19.12 -11.92 -17.67
C GLY A 69 -19.11 -10.48 -17.13
N TYR A 70 -18.75 -9.50 -17.96
CA TYR A 70 -18.81 -8.08 -17.55
C TYR A 70 -20.25 -7.61 -17.36
N LYS A 71 -21.18 -8.02 -18.22
CA LYS A 71 -22.59 -7.68 -18.07
C LYS A 71 -23.15 -8.19 -16.75
N ALA A 72 -22.85 -9.44 -16.40
CA ALA A 72 -23.24 -10.03 -15.11
C ALA A 72 -22.67 -9.27 -13.92
N ILE A 73 -21.40 -8.79 -14.01
CA ILE A 73 -20.76 -7.98 -12.97
C ILE A 73 -21.48 -6.63 -12.80
N PHE A 74 -21.82 -5.95 -13.90
CA PHE A 74 -22.52 -4.66 -13.83
C PHE A 74 -23.94 -4.77 -13.29
N GLU A 75 -24.61 -5.89 -13.54
CA GLU A 75 -25.94 -6.18 -13.02
C GLU A 75 -25.93 -6.57 -11.53
N TYR A 76 -24.77 -7.03 -11.01
CA TYR A 76 -24.68 -7.50 -9.62
C TYR A 76 -24.54 -6.37 -8.62
N LYS A 77 -25.66 -6.02 -7.98
CA LYS A 77 -25.81 -4.88 -7.06
C LYS A 77 -24.75 -4.83 -5.93
N ASN A 78 -24.32 -5.98 -5.42
CA ASN A 78 -23.38 -6.02 -4.30
C ASN A 78 -21.98 -5.47 -4.67
N ILE A 79 -21.59 -5.54 -5.94
CA ILE A 79 -20.33 -4.96 -6.42
C ILE A 79 -20.36 -3.44 -6.28
N TRP A 80 -21.44 -2.79 -6.67
CA TRP A 80 -21.62 -1.35 -6.53
C TRP A 80 -21.65 -0.89 -5.07
N ILE A 81 -22.29 -1.69 -4.20
CA ILE A 81 -22.28 -1.44 -2.76
C ILE A 81 -20.85 -1.54 -2.22
N GLY A 82 -20.10 -2.55 -2.66
CA GLY A 82 -18.68 -2.72 -2.30
C GLY A 82 -17.81 -1.54 -2.73
N TYR A 83 -17.93 -1.09 -3.98
CA TYR A 83 -17.22 0.09 -4.48
C TYR A 83 -17.56 1.36 -3.71
N LYS A 84 -18.84 1.60 -3.47
CA LYS A 84 -19.30 2.75 -2.67
C LYS A 84 -18.69 2.73 -1.27
N ASN A 85 -18.74 1.59 -0.59
CA ASN A 85 -18.18 1.45 0.75
C ASN A 85 -16.68 1.64 0.75
N THR A 86 -15.96 1.07 -0.23
CA THR A 86 -14.50 1.24 -0.36
C THR A 86 -14.13 2.71 -0.56
N LEU A 87 -14.85 3.46 -1.39
CA LEU A 87 -14.62 4.89 -1.58
C LEU A 87 -14.82 5.66 -0.27
N ILE A 88 -15.90 5.39 0.45
CA ILE A 88 -16.20 6.04 1.73
C ILE A 88 -15.09 5.74 2.74
N TYR A 89 -14.70 4.48 2.90
CA TYR A 89 -13.64 4.09 3.85
C TYR A 89 -12.30 4.70 3.49
N THR A 90 -11.96 4.75 2.20
CA THR A 90 -10.71 5.35 1.74
C THR A 90 -10.66 6.85 2.01
N VAL A 91 -11.70 7.59 1.63
CA VAL A 91 -11.73 9.05 1.83
C VAL A 91 -11.75 9.38 3.33
N LEU A 92 -12.68 8.79 4.09
CA LEU A 92 -12.79 9.02 5.54
C LEU A 92 -11.52 8.61 6.28
N GLY A 93 -11.01 7.40 6.00
CA GLY A 93 -9.81 6.88 6.65
C GLY A 93 -8.58 7.72 6.34
N THR A 94 -8.41 8.16 5.09
CA THR A 94 -7.29 9.02 4.69
C THR A 94 -7.37 10.40 5.36
N CYS A 95 -8.55 11.03 5.39
CA CYS A 95 -8.74 12.32 6.04
C CYS A 95 -8.43 12.23 7.54
N ILE A 96 -8.96 11.23 8.23
CA ILE A 96 -8.71 11.03 9.66
C ILE A 96 -7.22 10.74 9.91
N ASN A 97 -6.61 9.85 9.11
CA ASN A 97 -5.20 9.52 9.23
C ASN A 97 -4.30 10.76 9.05
N LEU A 98 -4.56 11.60 8.05
CA LEU A 98 -3.82 12.85 7.81
C LEU A 98 -3.95 13.80 8.99
N VAL A 99 -5.17 14.06 9.46
CA VAL A 99 -5.41 14.95 10.60
C VAL A 99 -4.68 14.44 11.84
N MET A 100 -4.85 13.16 12.19
CA MET A 100 -4.20 12.56 13.35
C MET A 100 -2.68 12.54 13.24
N THR A 101 -2.16 12.26 12.04
CA THR A 101 -0.70 12.27 11.79
C THR A 101 -0.12 13.67 11.94
N ILE A 102 -0.77 14.71 11.40
CA ILE A 102 -0.32 16.11 11.53
C ILE A 102 -0.38 16.54 12.99
N CYS A 103 -1.51 16.30 13.67
CA CYS A 103 -1.70 16.65 15.08
C CYS A 103 -0.69 15.98 16.00
N ALA A 104 -0.28 14.74 15.70
CA ALA A 104 0.74 14.05 16.47
C ALA A 104 2.17 14.46 16.09
N ALA A 105 2.46 14.63 14.81
CA ALA A 105 3.80 14.94 14.31
C ALA A 105 4.25 16.38 14.67
N TYR A 106 3.32 17.33 14.66
CA TYR A 106 3.64 18.75 14.95
C TYR A 106 4.26 18.95 16.33
N PRO A 107 3.64 18.56 17.46
CA PRO A 107 4.27 18.71 18.78
C PRO A 107 5.55 17.87 18.90
N LEU A 108 5.61 16.69 18.29
CA LEU A 108 6.81 15.85 18.31
C LEU A 108 7.98 16.44 17.50
N SER A 109 7.72 17.35 16.58
CA SER A 109 8.76 18.06 15.83
C SER A 109 9.43 19.18 16.63
N ARG A 110 8.78 19.67 17.69
CA ARG A 110 9.24 20.80 18.51
C ARG A 110 10.33 20.37 19.49
N LYS A 111 11.43 21.12 19.55
CA LYS A 111 12.54 20.87 20.49
C LYS A 111 12.15 21.15 21.93
N ASP A 112 11.24 22.12 22.17
CA ASP A 112 10.78 22.55 23.46
C ASP A 112 9.78 21.59 24.12
N PHE A 113 9.26 20.62 23.36
CA PHE A 113 8.28 19.67 23.85
C PHE A 113 8.96 18.53 24.65
N ARG A 114 9.10 18.77 25.96
CA ARG A 114 9.76 17.83 26.89
C ARG A 114 9.26 16.38 26.83
N PRO A 115 7.91 16.09 26.77
CA PRO A 115 7.43 14.72 26.73
C PRO A 115 7.64 14.04 25.36
N GLY A 116 8.09 14.77 24.33
CA GLY A 116 8.25 14.24 22.97
C GLY A 116 9.16 13.02 22.86
N LYS A 117 10.24 12.96 23.67
CA LYS A 117 11.15 11.79 23.71
C LYS A 117 10.48 10.55 24.30
N LEU A 118 9.66 10.72 25.33
CA LEU A 118 8.93 9.62 25.96
C LEU A 118 7.85 9.10 25.02
N LEU A 119 7.03 9.99 24.48
CA LEU A 119 5.97 9.65 23.52
C LEU A 119 6.52 8.95 22.27
N SER A 120 7.62 9.46 21.72
CA SER A 120 8.25 8.81 20.55
C SER A 120 8.72 7.39 20.87
N ARG A 121 9.24 7.13 22.06
CA ARG A 121 9.63 5.78 22.50
C ARG A 121 8.42 4.87 22.69
N MET A 122 7.34 5.37 23.28
CA MET A 122 6.09 4.62 23.44
C MET A 122 5.50 4.24 22.07
N PHE A 123 5.42 5.20 21.15
CA PHE A 123 4.95 4.92 19.79
C PHE A 123 5.86 3.94 19.04
N MET A 124 7.18 4.07 19.19
CA MET A 124 8.12 3.11 18.60
C MET A 124 7.91 1.71 19.17
N PHE A 125 7.66 1.58 20.46
CA PHE A 125 7.35 0.31 21.09
C PHE A 125 6.10 -0.33 20.46
N THR A 126 5.01 0.44 20.26
CA THR A 126 3.78 -0.07 19.63
C THR A 126 3.96 -0.48 18.17
N MET A 127 4.98 0.01 17.48
CA MET A 127 5.30 -0.41 16.12
C MET A 127 5.83 -1.84 16.06
N PHE A 128 6.62 -2.25 17.05
CA PHE A 128 7.22 -3.59 17.12
C PHE A 128 6.35 -4.61 17.89
N PHE A 129 5.53 -4.11 18.81
CA PHE A 129 4.68 -4.94 19.67
C PHE A 129 3.22 -4.65 19.36
N SER A 130 2.61 -5.46 18.50
CA SER A 130 1.17 -5.46 18.29
C SER A 130 0.50 -6.49 19.17
N GLY A 131 -0.67 -6.18 19.71
CA GLY A 131 -1.45 -7.14 20.51
C GLY A 131 -1.98 -8.33 19.70
N GLY A 132 -1.89 -8.29 18.38
CA GLY A 132 -2.44 -9.29 17.48
C GLY A 132 -3.92 -9.07 17.14
N LEU A 133 -4.47 -10.00 16.37
CA LEU A 133 -5.83 -9.90 15.85
C LEU A 133 -6.88 -10.00 16.95
N ILE A 134 -6.74 -10.95 17.87
CA ILE A 134 -7.75 -11.23 18.91
C ILE A 134 -7.95 -10.04 19.87
N PRO A 135 -6.90 -9.46 20.50
CA PRO A 135 -7.04 -8.26 21.31
C PRO A 135 -7.62 -7.07 20.56
N SER A 136 -7.21 -6.85 19.30
CA SER A 136 -7.76 -5.77 18.48
C SER A 136 -9.27 -5.93 18.24
N TYR A 137 -9.71 -7.15 17.94
CA TYR A 137 -11.12 -7.47 17.80
C TYR A 137 -11.91 -7.23 19.09
N MET A 138 -11.36 -7.70 20.24
CA MET A 138 -11.98 -7.50 21.56
C MET A 138 -12.18 -6.01 21.87
N VAL A 139 -11.19 -5.17 21.56
CA VAL A 139 -11.31 -3.70 21.74
C VAL A 139 -12.43 -3.14 20.90
N VAL A 140 -12.52 -3.50 19.61
CA VAL A 140 -13.59 -3.04 18.71
C VAL A 140 -14.97 -3.46 19.22
N VAL A 141 -15.14 -4.68 19.68
CA VAL A 141 -16.39 -5.19 20.26
C VAL A 141 -16.74 -4.46 21.56
N ASN A 142 -15.78 -4.31 22.48
CA ASN A 142 -16.02 -3.65 23.76
C ASN A 142 -16.35 -2.16 23.61
N LEU A 143 -15.83 -1.51 22.58
CA LEU A 143 -16.19 -0.12 22.24
C LEU A 143 -17.56 0.00 21.57
N GLY A 144 -18.23 -1.11 21.25
CA GLY A 144 -19.54 -1.10 20.60
C GLY A 144 -19.53 -0.61 19.14
N ILE A 145 -18.36 -0.55 18.50
CA ILE A 145 -18.19 -0.08 17.12
C ILE A 145 -18.15 -1.24 16.11
N TYR A 146 -18.36 -2.47 16.57
CA TYR A 146 -18.45 -3.64 15.71
C TYR A 146 -19.55 -3.47 14.65
N ASP A 147 -19.30 -3.94 13.43
CA ASP A 147 -20.19 -3.83 12.27
C ASP A 147 -20.53 -2.37 11.85
N THR A 148 -19.65 -1.43 12.18
CA THR A 148 -19.76 -0.03 11.77
C THR A 148 -18.56 0.39 10.91
N ILE A 149 -18.69 1.53 10.19
CA ILE A 149 -17.60 2.16 9.46
C ILE A 149 -16.38 2.40 10.36
N TRP A 150 -16.60 2.72 11.63
CA TRP A 150 -15.58 3.03 12.61
C TRP A 150 -14.69 1.83 12.95
N ALA A 151 -15.23 0.62 12.88
CA ALA A 151 -14.46 -0.61 13.07
C ALA A 151 -13.32 -0.76 12.04
N MET A 152 -13.50 -0.24 10.84
CA MET A 152 -12.50 -0.29 9.76
C MET A 152 -11.54 0.91 9.81
N VAL A 153 -12.03 2.09 10.19
CA VAL A 153 -11.27 3.34 10.10
C VAL A 153 -10.41 3.60 11.34
N LEU A 154 -10.96 3.40 12.56
CA LEU A 154 -10.27 3.76 13.81
C LEU A 154 -9.00 2.94 14.10
N PRO A 155 -8.97 1.61 13.93
CA PRO A 155 -7.75 0.83 14.20
C PRO A 155 -6.56 1.20 13.33
N SER A 156 -6.83 1.70 12.12
CA SER A 156 -5.81 2.12 11.14
C SER A 156 -5.60 3.63 11.08
N ALA A 157 -6.26 4.41 11.97
CA ALA A 157 -6.24 5.87 11.94
C ALA A 157 -4.86 6.47 12.22
N VAL A 158 -3.99 5.78 12.95
CA VAL A 158 -2.67 6.27 13.34
C VAL A 158 -1.60 5.22 13.05
N HIS A 159 -0.64 5.59 12.20
CA HIS A 159 0.56 4.80 11.94
C HIS A 159 1.80 5.57 12.35
N PHE A 160 2.59 5.01 13.26
CA PHE A 160 3.78 5.69 13.78
C PHE A 160 4.83 6.00 12.70
N LEU A 161 4.96 5.14 11.68
CA LEU A 161 5.85 5.41 10.55
C LEU A 161 5.53 6.76 9.86
N TYR A 162 4.26 7.03 9.63
CA TYR A 162 3.84 8.29 8.98
C TYR A 162 4.08 9.50 9.89
N ILE A 163 3.91 9.32 11.22
CA ILE A 163 4.24 10.37 12.19
C ILE A 163 5.74 10.70 12.16
N ILE A 164 6.64 9.72 12.08
CA ILE A 164 8.08 9.97 11.98
C ILE A 164 8.44 10.69 10.70
N ILE A 165 7.89 10.26 9.56
CA ILE A 165 8.14 10.90 8.26
C ILE A 165 7.68 12.36 8.30
N MET A 166 6.46 12.61 8.77
CA MET A 166 5.90 13.95 8.87
C MET A 166 6.67 14.82 9.86
N ARG A 167 7.07 14.28 11.03
CA ARG A 167 7.92 14.96 12.00
C ARG A 167 9.25 15.38 11.37
N THR A 168 9.91 14.47 10.64
CA THR A 168 11.17 14.78 9.97
C THR A 168 10.99 15.87 8.92
N TYR A 169 9.91 15.83 8.18
CA TYR A 169 9.55 16.87 7.22
C TYR A 169 9.40 18.24 7.91
N PHE A 170 8.68 18.30 9.03
CA PHE A 170 8.53 19.54 9.80
C PHE A 170 9.87 20.06 10.34
N GLN A 171 10.77 19.18 10.77
CA GLN A 171 12.09 19.58 11.27
C GLN A 171 13.04 20.10 10.21
N THR A 172 12.94 19.59 8.97
CA THR A 172 13.88 19.91 7.89
C THR A 172 13.39 21.04 6.99
N ASN A 173 12.10 21.12 6.72
CA ASN A 173 11.55 22.03 5.70
C ASN A 173 10.86 23.27 6.27
N ILE A 174 10.49 23.28 7.56
CA ILE A 174 9.85 24.44 8.16
C ILE A 174 10.88 25.23 8.95
N PRO A 175 11.24 26.48 8.53
CA PRO A 175 12.16 27.33 9.25
C PRO A 175 11.65 27.61 10.67
N GLN A 176 12.55 27.57 11.66
CA GLN A 176 12.19 27.83 13.05
C GLN A 176 11.55 29.22 13.27
N ALA A 177 11.81 30.17 12.39
CA ALA A 177 11.21 31.51 12.45
C ALA A 177 9.68 31.53 12.31
N LEU A 178 9.09 30.54 11.63
CA LEU A 178 7.62 30.44 11.46
C LEU A 178 6.92 29.92 12.74
N PHE A 179 7.68 29.43 13.71
CA PHE A 179 7.17 28.88 14.96
C PHE A 179 7.11 29.92 16.10
N CYS A 180 7.54 31.17 15.83
CA CYS A 180 7.57 32.26 16.82
C CYS A 180 6.37 33.22 16.69
N LEU A 181 5.36 32.90 15.89
CA LEU A 181 4.06 33.56 15.79
C LEU A 181 3.02 32.74 16.51
#